data_0d3dc46c0470f122d28b4206a832b5d7
#
_entry.id   0d3dc46c0470f122d28b4206a832b5d7
#
_cell.length_a   1.000
_cell.length_b   1.000
_cell.length_c   1.000
_cell.angle_alpha   90.00
_cell.angle_beta   90.00
_cell.angle_gamma   90.00
#
_symmetry.space_group_name_H-M   'P 1'
#
loop_
_entity.id
_entity.type
_entity.pdbx_description
1 polymer ?
#
loop_
_entity_poly.entity_id
_entity_poly.type
_entity_poly.pdbx_seq_one_letter_code
_entity_poly.pdbx_strand_id
1 'polypeptide(L)'
;MAKNRKTPDMNLPVWFDGQNINEALFCEEFLHERRIIFANGAFFTPDGRVTDDLPLRGEIYDKLKFCAVNNIPRKITNILEVLKLEAQVPDFPPEQDRIHVATGTLLQNGTFTEGRPAIVRSRLPVAYNPDAPAPVVWLNFLDDLLHTEDIPTLQEFIGYCLIPSNKGQRMMVIKGNGGEG
;
A
#
# COMPACT_ATOMS: atom_id res chain seq x y z
N MET A 1 -58.41 0.86 1.07
CA MET A 1 -57.49 1.62 1.93
C MET A 1 -56.10 1.53 1.32
N ALA A 2 -55.68 2.55 0.59
CA ALA A 2 -54.37 2.62 -0.02
C ALA A 2 -53.33 3.07 1.04
N LYS A 3 -52.35 2.22 1.32
CA LYS A 3 -51.21 2.60 2.18
C LYS A 3 -50.34 3.60 1.44
N ASN A 4 -50.40 4.85 1.87
CA ASN A 4 -49.50 5.94 1.50
C ASN A 4 -48.07 5.51 1.84
N ARG A 5 -47.29 5.05 0.85
CA ARG A 5 -45.83 4.92 0.99
C ARG A 5 -45.26 6.33 0.89
N LYS A 6 -44.89 6.90 2.04
CA LYS A 6 -44.03 8.05 2.09
C LYS A 6 -42.71 7.67 1.38
N THR A 7 -42.47 8.34 0.29
CA THR A 7 -41.14 8.35 -0.37
C THR A 7 -40.15 9.00 0.62
N PRO A 8 -39.09 8.34 1.02
CA PRO A 8 -38.02 9.05 1.74
C PRO A 8 -37.29 9.91 0.72
N ASP A 9 -37.22 11.20 0.97
CA ASP A 9 -36.26 12.14 0.38
C ASP A 9 -34.86 11.77 0.89
N MET A 10 -34.34 10.65 0.46
CA MET A 10 -32.91 10.30 0.61
C MET A 10 -32.27 10.50 -0.75
N ASN A 11 -31.31 11.40 -0.79
CA ASN A 11 -30.36 11.53 -1.89
C ASN A 11 -29.55 10.22 -1.97
N LEU A 12 -30.14 9.19 -2.59
CA LEU A 12 -29.50 7.87 -2.70
C LEU A 12 -28.24 7.99 -3.57
N PRO A 13 -27.18 7.28 -3.25
CA PRO A 13 -26.01 7.20 -4.13
C PRO A 13 -26.43 6.74 -5.53
N VAL A 14 -25.76 7.25 -6.56
CA VAL A 14 -26.07 6.95 -7.98
C VAL A 14 -26.02 5.45 -8.28
N TRP A 15 -25.19 4.72 -7.54
CA TRP A 15 -25.02 3.27 -7.69
C TRP A 15 -26.09 2.43 -6.96
N PHE A 16 -27.06 3.04 -6.23
CA PHE A 16 -28.09 2.33 -5.49
C PHE A 16 -29.48 2.80 -5.85
N ASP A 17 -30.34 1.91 -6.41
CA ASP A 17 -31.70 2.22 -6.84
C ASP A 17 -32.77 2.08 -5.73
N GLY A 18 -32.34 1.82 -4.49
CA GLY A 18 -33.22 1.54 -3.34
C GLY A 18 -33.43 0.05 -3.09
N GLN A 19 -33.02 -0.83 -4.00
CA GLN A 19 -33.10 -2.29 -3.88
C GLN A 19 -31.80 -2.99 -4.33
N ASN A 20 -31.21 -2.53 -5.43
CA ASN A 20 -30.05 -3.15 -6.05
C ASN A 20 -28.87 -2.20 -6.07
N ILE A 21 -27.69 -2.78 -6.08
CA ILE A 21 -26.41 -2.09 -6.27
C ILE A 21 -25.99 -2.30 -7.72
N ASN A 22 -25.62 -1.22 -8.39
CA ASN A 22 -24.85 -1.27 -9.62
C ASN A 22 -23.37 -1.28 -9.25
N GLU A 23 -22.74 -2.44 -9.30
CA GLU A 23 -21.35 -2.65 -8.87
C GLU A 23 -20.36 -1.80 -9.70
N ALA A 24 -20.60 -1.59 -10.98
CA ALA A 24 -19.73 -0.78 -11.84
C ALA A 24 -19.76 0.71 -11.44
N LEU A 25 -20.95 1.29 -11.27
CA LEU A 25 -21.08 2.67 -10.80
C LEU A 25 -20.54 2.85 -9.38
N PHE A 26 -20.69 1.85 -8.51
CA PHE A 26 -20.06 1.87 -7.18
C PHE A 26 -18.55 1.94 -7.31
N CYS A 27 -17.94 1.10 -8.14
CA CYS A 27 -16.50 1.07 -8.33
C CYS A 27 -15.98 2.37 -8.97
N GLU A 28 -16.69 2.95 -9.91
CA GLU A 28 -16.35 4.25 -10.51
C GLU A 28 -16.26 5.35 -9.44
N GLU A 29 -17.32 5.50 -8.60
CA GLU A 29 -17.33 6.46 -7.49
C GLU A 29 -16.21 6.16 -6.50
N PHE A 30 -16.02 4.89 -6.13
CA PHE A 30 -15.00 4.46 -5.18
C PHE A 30 -13.58 4.78 -5.67
N LEU A 31 -13.29 4.56 -6.95
CA LEU A 31 -12.00 4.88 -7.56
C LEU A 31 -11.77 6.39 -7.70
N HIS A 32 -12.84 7.17 -7.85
CA HIS A 32 -12.73 8.63 -7.85
C HIS A 32 -12.32 9.18 -6.47
N GLU A 33 -12.83 8.59 -5.40
CA GLU A 33 -12.51 9.00 -4.02
C GLU A 33 -11.18 8.42 -3.52
N ARG A 34 -10.82 7.23 -4.00
CA ARG A 34 -9.69 6.47 -3.50
C ARG A 34 -8.68 6.15 -4.59
N ARG A 35 -7.45 6.58 -4.37
CA ARG A 35 -6.34 6.24 -5.25
C ARG A 35 -5.93 4.79 -5.06
N ILE A 36 -6.37 3.93 -5.97
CA ILE A 36 -6.05 2.50 -5.96
C ILE A 36 -5.94 2.00 -7.41
N ILE A 37 -5.00 1.11 -7.65
CA ILE A 37 -4.88 0.36 -8.91
C ILE A 37 -4.75 -1.13 -8.62
N PHE A 38 -5.10 -1.94 -9.62
CA PHE A 38 -4.88 -3.38 -9.59
C PHE A 38 -3.86 -3.77 -10.66
N ALA A 39 -2.77 -4.42 -10.25
CA ALA A 39 -1.70 -4.85 -11.15
C ALA A 39 -1.03 -6.11 -10.59
N ASN A 40 -0.58 -7.01 -11.46
CA ASN A 40 0.18 -8.21 -11.08
C ASN A 40 -0.50 -9.01 -9.94
N GLY A 41 -1.84 -9.11 -9.97
CA GLY A 41 -2.63 -9.88 -9.00
C GLY A 41 -2.79 -9.24 -7.61
N ALA A 42 -2.46 -7.95 -7.44
CA ALA A 42 -2.59 -7.23 -6.17
C ALA A 42 -3.11 -5.80 -6.36
N PHE A 43 -3.77 -5.26 -5.33
CA PHE A 43 -4.07 -3.84 -5.25
C PHE A 43 -2.85 -3.06 -4.75
N PHE A 44 -2.70 -1.83 -5.25
CA PHE A 44 -1.69 -0.86 -4.82
C PHE A 44 -2.34 0.49 -4.54
N THR A 45 -1.84 1.15 -3.50
CA THR A 45 -2.28 2.47 -3.04
C THR A 45 -1.05 3.38 -2.87
N PRO A 46 -1.21 4.64 -2.48
CA PRO A 46 -0.08 5.48 -2.08
C PRO A 46 0.75 4.92 -0.92
N ASP A 47 0.22 3.97 -0.15
CA ASP A 47 0.92 3.30 0.94
C ASP A 47 1.68 2.03 0.50
N GLY A 48 1.55 1.66 -0.77
CA GLY A 48 2.17 0.48 -1.35
C GLY A 48 1.18 -0.64 -1.63
N ARG A 49 1.70 -1.87 -1.68
CA ARG A 49 0.91 -3.07 -1.93
C ARG A 49 -0.07 -3.34 -0.79
N VAL A 50 -1.31 -3.59 -1.13
CA VAL A 50 -2.32 -4.10 -0.19
C VAL A 50 -2.06 -5.59 0.03
N THR A 51 -1.58 -5.94 1.22
CA THR A 51 -1.26 -7.33 1.59
C THR A 51 -2.44 -8.06 2.22
N ASP A 52 -3.38 -7.29 2.80
CA ASP A 52 -4.64 -7.78 3.37
C ASP A 52 -5.79 -6.94 2.80
N ASP A 53 -6.80 -7.59 2.24
CA ASP A 53 -7.98 -6.92 1.67
C ASP A 53 -9.05 -6.57 2.71
N LEU A 54 -8.86 -6.95 3.96
CA LEU A 54 -9.83 -6.70 5.03
C LEU A 54 -10.14 -5.20 5.24
N PRO A 55 -9.16 -4.30 5.25
CA PRO A 55 -9.44 -2.86 5.32
C PRO A 55 -10.28 -2.37 4.13
N LEU A 56 -9.97 -2.84 2.92
CA LEU A 56 -10.71 -2.49 1.70
C LEU A 56 -12.16 -3.01 1.75
N ARG A 57 -12.35 -4.24 2.24
CA ARG A 57 -13.68 -4.81 2.52
C ARG A 57 -14.45 -3.99 3.55
N GLY A 58 -13.76 -3.51 4.58
CA GLY A 58 -14.33 -2.64 5.61
C GLY A 58 -14.84 -1.32 5.03
N GLU A 59 -14.07 -0.67 4.16
CA GLU A 59 -14.48 0.57 3.50
C GLU A 59 -15.71 0.36 2.59
N ILE A 60 -15.73 -0.73 1.82
CA ILE A 60 -16.88 -1.09 1.00
C ILE A 60 -18.09 -1.37 1.90
N TYR A 61 -17.92 -2.12 2.99
CA TYR A 61 -18.98 -2.37 3.96
C TYR A 61 -19.55 -1.08 4.52
N ASP A 62 -18.70 -0.12 4.90
CA ASP A 62 -19.12 1.16 5.48
C ASP A 62 -20.00 1.97 4.52
N LYS A 63 -19.75 1.91 3.21
CA LYS A 63 -20.61 2.51 2.21
C LYS A 63 -21.95 1.75 2.07
N LEU A 64 -21.93 0.42 2.16
CA LEU A 64 -23.11 -0.43 1.96
C LEU A 64 -24.05 -0.52 3.17
N LYS A 65 -23.55 -0.39 4.39
CA LYS A 65 -24.32 -0.64 5.62
C LYS A 65 -25.55 0.26 5.80
N PHE A 66 -25.58 1.41 5.14
CA PHE A 66 -26.71 2.34 5.16
C PHE A 66 -27.74 2.05 4.06
N CYS A 67 -27.42 1.17 3.13
CA CYS A 67 -28.32 0.73 2.09
C CYS A 67 -29.10 -0.51 2.57
N ALA A 68 -30.41 -0.56 2.30
CA ALA A 68 -31.24 -1.70 2.66
C ALA A 68 -30.99 -2.89 1.70
N VAL A 69 -29.76 -3.39 1.64
CA VAL A 69 -29.38 -4.52 0.77
C VAL A 69 -29.26 -5.81 1.57
N ASN A 70 -29.73 -6.89 0.96
CA ASN A 70 -29.55 -8.23 1.48
C ASN A 70 -28.19 -8.82 1.08
N ASN A 71 -27.64 -9.70 1.93
CA ASN A 71 -26.44 -10.48 1.64
C ASN A 71 -25.20 -9.59 1.34
N ILE A 72 -24.93 -8.64 2.23
CA ILE A 72 -23.79 -7.70 2.14
C ILE A 72 -22.45 -8.43 1.90
N PRO A 73 -22.10 -9.56 2.56
CA PRO A 73 -20.83 -10.22 2.32
C PRO A 73 -20.61 -10.63 0.86
N ARG A 74 -21.66 -11.15 0.21
CA ARG A 74 -21.60 -11.52 -1.22
C ARG A 74 -21.48 -10.27 -2.11
N LYS A 75 -22.16 -9.19 -1.75
CA LYS A 75 -22.06 -7.91 -2.48
C LYS A 75 -20.65 -7.33 -2.40
N ILE A 76 -20.01 -7.36 -1.24
CA ILE A 76 -18.61 -6.94 -1.09
C ILE A 76 -17.69 -7.76 -1.99
N THR A 77 -17.88 -9.07 -2.04
CA THR A 77 -17.08 -9.94 -2.91
C THR A 77 -17.28 -9.61 -4.38
N ASN A 78 -18.52 -9.40 -4.83
CA ASN A 78 -18.82 -9.02 -6.22
C ASN A 78 -18.18 -7.66 -6.56
N ILE A 79 -18.32 -6.66 -5.68
CA ILE A 79 -17.71 -5.34 -5.86
C ILE A 79 -16.18 -5.45 -5.97
N LEU A 80 -15.53 -6.26 -5.13
CA LEU A 80 -14.08 -6.47 -5.23
C LEU A 80 -13.65 -7.09 -6.56
N GLU A 81 -14.43 -8.03 -7.10
CA GLU A 81 -14.12 -8.60 -8.42
C GLU A 81 -14.28 -7.56 -9.54
N VAL A 82 -15.32 -6.73 -9.48
CA VAL A 82 -15.49 -5.63 -10.44
C VAL A 82 -14.39 -4.58 -10.26
N LEU A 83 -14.04 -4.25 -9.01
CA LEU A 83 -12.98 -3.29 -8.71
C LEU A 83 -11.61 -3.71 -9.27
N LYS A 84 -11.30 -5.02 -9.29
CA LYS A 84 -10.08 -5.52 -9.95
C LYS A 84 -10.05 -5.22 -11.44
N LEU A 85 -11.20 -5.29 -12.10
CA LEU A 85 -11.32 -4.99 -13.54
C LEU A 85 -11.22 -3.50 -13.81
N GLU A 86 -11.96 -2.69 -13.06
CA GLU A 86 -12.01 -1.23 -13.24
C GLU A 86 -10.68 -0.54 -12.86
N ALA A 87 -10.01 -1.05 -11.82
CA ALA A 87 -8.73 -0.52 -11.35
C ALA A 87 -7.52 -1.09 -12.09
N GLN A 88 -7.72 -2.00 -13.05
CA GLN A 88 -6.62 -2.71 -13.71
C GLN A 88 -5.75 -1.76 -14.54
N VAL A 89 -4.45 -1.87 -14.35
CA VAL A 89 -3.45 -1.26 -15.21
C VAL A 89 -2.58 -2.34 -15.86
N PRO A 90 -2.19 -2.18 -17.14
CA PRO A 90 -1.49 -3.24 -17.89
C PRO A 90 -0.07 -3.48 -17.38
N ASP A 91 0.58 -2.43 -16.92
CA ASP A 91 1.94 -2.52 -16.38
C ASP A 91 2.12 -1.56 -15.20
N PHE A 92 2.78 -2.04 -14.17
CA PHE A 92 3.15 -1.27 -12.99
C PHE A 92 4.54 -1.71 -12.51
N PRO A 93 5.61 -1.30 -13.23
CA PRO A 93 6.97 -1.70 -12.89
C PRO A 93 7.44 -1.08 -11.58
N PRO A 94 8.41 -1.71 -10.88
CA PRO A 94 9.04 -1.10 -9.72
C PRO A 94 9.91 0.08 -10.16
N GLU A 95 9.85 1.17 -9.40
CA GLU A 95 10.74 2.32 -9.57
C GLU A 95 12.11 1.98 -8.96
N GLN A 96 13.17 2.00 -9.76
CA GLN A 96 14.50 1.53 -9.38
C GLN A 96 15.46 2.65 -8.95
N ASP A 97 15.05 3.90 -9.07
CA ASP A 97 15.86 5.10 -8.85
C ASP A 97 15.47 5.87 -7.58
N ARG A 98 14.53 5.31 -6.79
CA ARG A 98 13.97 6.01 -5.64
C ARG A 98 13.47 5.07 -4.55
N ILE A 99 13.40 5.62 -3.34
CA ILE A 99 12.86 4.94 -2.17
C ILE A 99 11.70 5.79 -1.64
N HIS A 100 10.51 5.18 -1.53
CA HIS A 100 9.36 5.82 -0.93
C HIS A 100 9.34 5.57 0.58
N VAL A 101 9.24 6.64 1.35
CA VAL A 101 9.14 6.62 2.82
C VAL A 101 7.82 7.25 3.28
N ALA A 102 7.48 7.16 4.56
CA ALA A 102 6.21 7.65 5.09
C ALA A 102 5.96 9.13 4.77
N THR A 103 6.99 9.96 4.76
CA THR A 103 6.89 11.41 4.56
C THR A 103 7.15 11.88 3.13
N GLY A 104 7.66 11.02 2.24
CA GLY A 104 7.99 11.44 0.89
C GLY A 104 8.75 10.40 0.06
N THR A 105 9.60 10.90 -0.82
CA THR A 105 10.41 10.09 -1.74
C THR A 105 11.85 10.56 -1.75
N LEU A 106 12.78 9.66 -1.50
CA LEU A 106 14.21 9.88 -1.61
C LEU A 106 14.68 9.38 -2.98
N LEU A 107 15.30 10.26 -3.76
CA LEU A 107 15.87 9.95 -5.06
C LEU A 107 17.31 9.44 -4.90
N GLN A 108 17.81 8.74 -5.91
CA GLN A 108 19.17 8.18 -5.93
C GLN A 108 20.27 9.23 -5.76
N ASN A 109 20.03 10.48 -6.20
CA ASN A 109 20.95 11.60 -6.03
C ASN A 109 20.94 12.22 -4.61
N GLY A 110 20.19 11.65 -3.67
CA GLY A 110 20.04 12.15 -2.30
C GLY A 110 18.97 13.25 -2.13
N THR A 111 18.31 13.68 -3.22
CA THR A 111 17.23 14.68 -3.12
C THR A 111 16.00 14.06 -2.47
N PHE A 112 15.43 14.74 -1.48
CA PHE A 112 14.18 14.37 -0.86
C PHE A 112 13.03 15.26 -1.33
N THR A 113 11.91 14.65 -1.67
CA THR A 113 10.66 15.34 -2.04
C THR A 113 9.58 14.92 -1.05
N GLU A 114 9.01 15.89 -0.35
CA GLU A 114 7.90 15.65 0.59
C GLU A 114 6.61 15.29 -0.15
N GLY A 115 5.74 14.56 0.56
CA GLY A 115 4.41 14.20 0.11
C GLY A 115 4.28 12.79 -0.43
N ARG A 116 3.02 12.40 -0.67
CA ARG A 116 2.63 11.05 -1.11
C ARG A 116 1.79 11.14 -2.38
N PRO A 117 2.32 11.71 -3.47
CA PRO A 117 1.51 12.05 -4.64
C PRO A 117 1.09 10.84 -5.47
N ALA A 118 1.86 9.76 -5.45
CA ALA A 118 1.72 8.64 -6.37
C ALA A 118 1.34 7.34 -5.65
N ILE A 119 0.67 6.45 -6.39
CA ILE A 119 0.54 5.05 -6.05
C ILE A 119 1.91 4.40 -6.27
N VAL A 120 2.36 3.61 -5.31
CA VAL A 120 3.70 3.02 -5.31
C VAL A 120 3.64 1.52 -5.03
N ARG A 121 4.65 0.77 -5.48
CA ARG A 121 4.73 -0.67 -5.18
C ARG A 121 5.07 -0.96 -3.73
N SER A 122 5.93 -0.12 -3.16
CA SER A 122 6.39 -0.27 -1.78
C SER A 122 6.65 1.10 -1.17
N ARG A 123 6.32 1.24 0.10
CA ARG A 123 6.61 2.42 0.91
C ARG A 123 7.08 1.96 2.28
N LEU A 124 8.23 2.45 2.70
CA LEU A 124 8.73 2.19 4.04
C LEU A 124 7.91 2.99 5.07
N PRO A 125 7.47 2.38 6.16
CA PRO A 125 6.63 3.04 7.18
C PRO A 125 7.45 3.93 8.12
N VAL A 126 8.57 4.47 7.66
CA VAL A 126 9.46 5.35 8.41
C VAL A 126 9.51 6.73 7.77
N ALA A 127 9.56 7.78 8.60
CA ALA A 127 9.78 9.15 8.15
C ALA A 127 11.26 9.36 7.82
N TYR A 128 11.52 10.06 6.73
CA TYR A 128 12.88 10.54 6.46
C TYR A 128 13.16 11.78 7.31
N ASN A 129 14.26 11.77 8.03
CA ASN A 129 14.76 12.90 8.79
C ASN A 129 16.27 13.05 8.50
N PRO A 130 16.68 14.08 7.74
CA PRO A 130 18.10 14.30 7.44
C PRO A 130 18.91 14.68 8.68
N ASP A 131 18.25 15.25 9.71
CA ASP A 131 18.86 15.68 10.96
C ASP A 131 18.74 14.62 12.06
N ALA A 132 18.41 13.37 11.69
CA ALA A 132 18.31 12.29 12.66
C ALA A 132 19.66 12.08 13.38
N PRO A 133 19.67 11.92 14.70
CA PRO A 133 20.90 11.63 15.44
C PRO A 133 21.46 10.27 14.99
N ALA A 134 22.78 10.12 15.12
CA ALA A 134 23.43 8.84 14.83
C ALA A 134 22.78 7.71 15.63
N PRO A 135 22.51 6.55 15.01
CA PRO A 135 21.85 5.41 15.65
C PRO A 135 22.87 4.65 16.54
N VAL A 136 23.24 5.26 17.67
CA VAL A 136 24.34 4.79 18.54
C VAL A 136 24.15 3.34 18.96
N VAL A 137 22.93 2.93 19.32
CA VAL A 137 22.64 1.55 19.73
C VAL A 137 22.92 0.56 18.59
N TRP A 138 22.54 0.92 17.38
CA TRP A 138 22.80 0.11 16.20
C TRP A 138 24.28 0.04 15.86
N LEU A 139 24.98 1.17 15.93
CA LEU A 139 26.43 1.22 15.65
C LEU A 139 27.23 0.41 16.67
N ASN A 140 26.93 0.53 17.97
CA ASN A 140 27.55 -0.31 18.99
C ASN A 140 27.29 -1.80 18.79
N PHE A 141 26.05 -2.16 18.43
CA PHE A 141 25.72 -3.55 18.09
C PHE A 141 26.54 -4.08 16.90
N LEU A 142 26.77 -3.26 15.87
CA LEU A 142 27.63 -3.65 14.75
C LEU A 142 29.10 -3.81 15.17
N ASP A 143 29.61 -2.92 16.00
CA ASP A 143 30.99 -2.99 16.52
C ASP A 143 31.19 -4.23 17.39
N ASP A 144 30.16 -4.67 18.12
CA ASP A 144 30.22 -5.89 18.94
C ASP A 144 30.11 -7.18 18.09
N LEU A 145 29.45 -7.10 16.93
CA LEU A 145 29.14 -8.27 16.11
C LEU A 145 30.16 -8.53 14.99
N LEU A 146 30.72 -7.47 14.41
CA LEU A 146 31.52 -7.52 13.19
C LEU A 146 32.90 -6.94 13.38
N HIS A 147 33.85 -7.34 12.54
CA HIS A 147 35.09 -6.59 12.39
C HIS A 147 34.79 -5.22 11.79
N THR A 148 35.53 -4.19 12.26
CA THR A 148 35.30 -2.80 11.84
C THR A 148 35.34 -2.61 10.32
N GLU A 149 36.16 -3.38 9.60
CA GLU A 149 36.31 -3.36 8.14
C GLU A 149 35.05 -3.93 7.40
N ASP A 150 34.26 -4.77 8.07
CA ASP A 150 33.06 -5.42 7.47
C ASP A 150 31.79 -4.58 7.64
N ILE A 151 31.78 -3.65 8.60
CA ILE A 151 30.61 -2.79 8.90
C ILE A 151 30.17 -1.99 7.66
N PRO A 152 31.05 -1.29 6.92
CA PRO A 152 30.64 -0.58 5.70
C PRO A 152 30.02 -1.50 4.66
N THR A 153 30.56 -2.72 4.49
CA THR A 153 30.02 -3.69 3.52
C THR A 153 28.58 -4.11 3.89
N LEU A 154 28.30 -4.34 5.18
CA LEU A 154 26.94 -4.64 5.63
C LEU A 154 26.01 -3.44 5.42
N GLN A 155 26.46 -2.23 5.73
CA GLN A 155 25.66 -1.01 5.56
C GLN A 155 25.31 -0.77 4.08
N GLU A 156 26.28 -0.94 3.17
CA GLU A 156 26.04 -0.86 1.72
C GLU A 156 25.05 -1.92 1.23
N PHE A 157 25.16 -3.15 1.73
CA PHE A 157 24.25 -4.23 1.37
C PHE A 157 22.82 -3.96 1.85
N ILE A 158 22.65 -3.48 3.09
CA ILE A 158 21.33 -3.07 3.60
C ILE A 158 20.77 -1.92 2.77
N GLY A 159 21.58 -0.93 2.41
CA GLY A 159 21.18 0.15 1.50
C GLY A 159 20.75 -0.37 0.13
N TYR A 160 21.46 -1.35 -0.43
CA TYR A 160 21.08 -2.02 -1.69
C TYR A 160 19.71 -2.73 -1.59
N CYS A 161 19.40 -3.34 -0.45
CA CYS A 161 18.11 -4.00 -0.22
C CYS A 161 16.90 -3.04 -0.22
N LEU A 162 17.12 -1.74 -0.02
CA LEU A 162 16.05 -0.73 -0.10
C LEU A 162 15.65 -0.40 -1.55
N ILE A 163 16.46 -0.75 -2.53
CA ILE A 163 16.22 -0.49 -3.95
C ILE A 163 15.48 -1.70 -4.53
N PRO A 164 14.32 -1.55 -5.18
CA PRO A 164 13.56 -2.66 -5.76
C PRO A 164 14.19 -3.14 -7.09
N SER A 165 15.47 -3.49 -7.06
CA SER A 165 16.27 -3.92 -8.20
C SER A 165 17.22 -5.04 -7.80
N ASN A 166 17.30 -6.06 -8.64
CA ASN A 166 18.28 -7.15 -8.48
C ASN A 166 19.41 -7.09 -9.52
N LYS A 167 19.68 -5.92 -10.08
CA LYS A 167 20.72 -5.73 -11.12
C LYS A 167 22.12 -6.12 -10.64
N GLY A 168 22.39 -5.89 -9.36
CA GLY A 168 23.70 -6.23 -8.77
C GLY A 168 23.90 -7.73 -8.55
N GLN A 169 22.81 -8.53 -8.54
CA GLN A 169 22.83 -9.99 -8.30
C GLN A 169 23.74 -10.37 -7.12
N ARG A 170 23.66 -9.60 -6.04
CA ARG A 170 24.50 -9.77 -4.85
C ARG A 170 23.75 -10.54 -3.77
N MET A 171 24.48 -11.42 -3.11
CA MET A 171 24.05 -12.13 -1.92
C MET A 171 25.12 -11.90 -0.83
N MET A 172 24.66 -11.61 0.38
CA MET A 172 25.53 -11.53 1.56
C MET A 172 25.43 -12.84 2.34
N VAL A 173 26.57 -13.36 2.75
CA VAL A 173 26.67 -14.52 3.63
C VAL A 173 27.40 -14.06 4.90
N ILE A 174 26.71 -14.15 6.04
CA ILE A 174 27.29 -13.87 7.37
C ILE A 174 27.64 -15.25 7.94
N LYS A 175 28.89 -15.41 8.35
CA LYS A 175 29.41 -16.65 8.95
C LYS A 175 29.82 -16.37 10.40
N GLY A 176 29.29 -17.15 11.34
CA GLY A 176 29.66 -17.15 12.75
C GLY A 176 29.90 -18.56 13.26
N ASN A 177 30.38 -18.69 14.49
CA ASN A 177 30.64 -19.99 15.12
C ASN A 177 29.35 -20.60 15.72
N GLY A 178 28.24 -19.88 15.70
CA GLY A 178 26.95 -20.28 16.27
C GLY A 178 26.81 -19.86 17.73
N GLY A 179 25.59 -19.50 18.13
CA GLY A 179 25.29 -19.09 19.51
C GLY A 179 25.67 -17.64 19.84
N GLU A 180 25.95 -16.82 18.84
CA GLU A 180 26.40 -15.43 18.99
C GLU A 180 25.27 -14.39 18.93
N GLY A 181 24.01 -14.80 19.23
CA GLY A 181 22.84 -13.93 19.26
C GLY A 181 21.65 -14.45 18.47
#